data_4a31e212488df4a1fd235711de20f749
#
_entry.id   4a31e212488df4a1fd235711de20f749
#
_cell.length_a   1.000
_cell.length_b   1.000
_cell.length_c   1.000
_cell.angle_alpha   90.00
_cell.angle_beta   90.00
_cell.angle_gamma   90.00
#
_symmetry.space_group_name_H-M   'P 1'
#
loop_
_entity.id
_entity.type
_entity.pdbx_description
1 polymer ?
#
loop_
_entity_poly.entity_id
_entity_poly.type
_entity_poly.pdbx_seq_one_letter_code
_entity_poly.pdbx_strand_id
1 'polypeptide(L)' 'MIEIDANGLSCPEPVILLKRAMASGGPIRISVDSQTSAAACGRFAESKNYSAETVKSGGGYILTLVKNE' A
#
# COMPACT_ATOMS: atom_id res chain seq x y z
N MET A 1 -2.18 -8.15 -11.05
CA MET A 1 -2.19 -7.25 -9.88
C MET A 1 -1.58 -7.96 -8.70
N ILE A 2 -0.68 -7.29 -8.01
CA ILE A 2 -0.04 -7.84 -6.83
C ILE A 2 -0.90 -7.52 -5.62
N GLU A 3 -1.25 -8.55 -4.84
CA GLU A 3 -2.04 -8.35 -3.63
C GLU A 3 -1.19 -8.65 -2.41
N ILE A 4 -1.20 -7.73 -1.45
CA ILE A 4 -0.41 -7.84 -0.24
C ILE A 4 -1.35 -7.75 0.96
N ASP A 5 -1.27 -8.72 1.86
CA ASP A 5 -1.99 -8.69 3.12
C ASP A 5 -1.01 -8.24 4.20
N ALA A 6 -1.12 -6.99 4.60
CA ALA A 6 -0.27 -6.42 5.63
C ALA A 6 -1.03 -6.14 6.92
N ASN A 7 -2.18 -6.80 7.10
CA ASN A 7 -2.93 -6.69 8.34
C ASN A 7 -2.13 -7.29 9.49
N GLY A 8 -2.18 -6.67 10.64
CA GLY A 8 -1.46 -7.14 11.80
C GLY A 8 0.01 -6.78 11.85
N LEU A 9 0.52 -6.11 10.81
CA LEU A 9 1.93 -5.70 10.77
C LEU A 9 2.08 -4.28 11.28
N SER A 10 3.17 -4.04 12.00
CA SER A 10 3.50 -2.72 12.48
C SER A 10 4.31 -1.94 11.45
N CYS A 11 4.11 -0.62 11.40
CA CYS A 11 4.95 0.24 10.59
C CYS A 11 6.42 0.10 11.07
N PRO A 12 7.42 -0.06 10.19
CA PRO A 12 7.35 0.20 8.74
C PRO A 12 7.17 -1.06 7.86
N GLU A 13 6.79 -2.21 8.43
CA GLU A 13 6.71 -3.45 7.67
C GLU A 13 5.80 -3.39 6.44
N PRO A 14 4.60 -2.79 6.50
CA PRO A 14 3.77 -2.67 5.29
C PRO A 14 4.48 -1.91 4.18
N VAL A 15 5.25 -0.87 4.53
CA VAL A 15 5.99 -0.09 3.54
C VAL A 15 7.11 -0.92 2.92
N ILE A 16 7.76 -1.77 3.70
CA ILE A 16 8.81 -2.64 3.19
C ILE A 16 8.24 -3.64 2.17
N LEU A 17 7.09 -4.22 2.47
CA LEU A 17 6.42 -5.13 1.55
C LEU A 17 6.02 -4.41 0.27
N LEU A 18 5.53 -3.20 0.41
CA LEU A 18 5.14 -2.38 -0.72
C LEU A 18 6.34 -2.07 -1.61
N LYS A 19 7.47 -1.73 -1.00
CA LYS A 19 8.69 -1.44 -1.75
C LYS A 19 9.13 -2.65 -2.58
N ARG A 20 9.04 -3.84 -2.00
CA ARG A 20 9.39 -5.06 -2.73
C ARG A 20 8.45 -5.30 -3.90
N ALA A 21 7.16 -5.08 -3.70
CA ALA A 21 6.17 -5.25 -4.76
C ALA A 21 6.38 -4.25 -5.89
N MET A 22 6.80 -3.04 -5.56
CA MET A 22 7.05 -2.00 -6.56
C MET A 22 8.20 -2.35 -7.48
N ALA A 23 9.11 -3.21 -7.06
CA ALA A 23 10.20 -3.66 -7.91
C ALA A 23 9.70 -4.41 -9.14
N SER A 24 8.52 -5.01 -9.06
CA SER A 24 7.89 -5.68 -10.20
C SER A 24 7.19 -4.72 -11.15
N GLY A 25 6.87 -3.51 -10.71
CA GLY A 25 6.33 -2.45 -11.56
C GLY A 25 4.87 -2.57 -11.93
N GLY A 26 4.12 -3.49 -11.37
CA GLY A 26 2.70 -3.67 -11.68
C GLY A 26 1.78 -2.94 -10.71
N PRO A 27 0.47 -2.96 -10.99
CA PRO A 27 -0.50 -2.46 -10.02
C PRO A 27 -0.47 -3.27 -8.74
N ILE A 28 -0.69 -2.61 -7.60
CA ILE A 28 -0.58 -3.23 -6.29
C ILE A 28 -1.83 -2.93 -5.48
N ARG A 29 -2.31 -3.94 -4.77
CA ARG A 29 -3.38 -3.77 -3.79
C ARG A 29 -2.84 -4.24 -2.45
N ILE A 30 -2.80 -3.33 -1.48
CA ILE A 30 -2.30 -3.67 -0.14
C ILE A 30 -3.39 -3.42 0.90
N SER A 31 -3.57 -4.39 1.79
CA SER A 31 -4.53 -4.30 2.90
C SER A 31 -3.77 -4.03 4.18
N VAL A 32 -4.21 -3.04 4.93
CA VAL A 32 -3.62 -2.70 6.24
C VAL A 32 -4.75 -2.50 7.24
N ASP A 33 -4.42 -2.61 8.52
CA ASP A 33 -5.44 -2.53 9.58
C ASP A 33 -5.34 -1.27 10.42
N SER A 34 -4.54 -0.30 10.02
CA SER A 34 -4.45 0.97 10.74
C SER A 34 -4.36 2.15 9.79
N GLN A 35 -4.87 3.28 10.24
CA GLN A 35 -4.81 4.51 9.47
C GLN A 35 -3.36 4.97 9.31
N THR A 36 -2.54 4.76 10.33
CA THR A 36 -1.13 5.13 10.26
C THR A 36 -0.42 4.37 9.16
N SER A 37 -0.65 3.05 9.06
CA SER A 37 -0.05 2.25 8.00
C SER A 37 -0.57 2.67 6.63
N ALA A 38 -1.87 2.94 6.52
CA ALA A 38 -2.45 3.37 5.26
C ALA A 38 -1.83 4.68 4.80
N ALA A 39 -1.68 5.65 5.71
CA ALA A 39 -1.09 6.94 5.37
C ALA A 39 0.39 6.79 4.97
N ALA A 40 1.13 5.95 5.68
CA ALA A 40 2.55 5.73 5.37
C ALA A 40 2.71 5.08 3.99
N CYS A 41 1.90 4.08 3.69
CA CYS A 41 1.94 3.42 2.39
C CYS A 41 1.56 4.38 1.26
N GLY A 42 0.54 5.20 1.48
CA GLY A 42 0.11 6.18 0.49
C GLY A 42 1.21 7.19 0.20
N ARG A 43 1.85 7.72 1.24
CA ARG A 43 2.94 8.67 1.06
C ARG A 43 4.13 8.05 0.34
N PHE A 44 4.47 6.82 0.70
CA PHE A 44 5.58 6.14 0.05
C PHE A 44 5.26 5.91 -1.43
N ALA A 45 4.05 5.49 -1.73
CA ALA A 45 3.64 5.26 -3.12
C ALA A 45 3.73 6.54 -3.95
N GLU A 46 3.25 7.64 -3.39
CA GLU A 46 3.32 8.93 -4.09
C GLU A 46 4.75 9.37 -4.34
N SER A 47 5.64 9.10 -3.38
CA SER A 47 7.06 9.43 -3.55
C SER A 47 7.72 8.60 -4.65
N LYS A 48 7.12 7.48 -5.03
CA LYS A 48 7.60 6.61 -6.09
C LYS A 48 6.80 6.77 -7.38
N ASN A 49 6.03 7.84 -7.48
CA ASN A 49 5.26 8.17 -8.67
C ASN A 49 4.12 7.18 -8.93
N TYR A 50 3.49 6.73 -7.87
CA TYR A 50 2.27 5.92 -7.94
C TYR A 50 1.07 6.75 -7.52
N SER A 51 -0.08 6.47 -8.11
CA SER A 51 -1.35 7.00 -7.62
C SER A 51 -1.88 6.05 -6.56
N ALA A 52 -2.27 6.58 -5.43
CA ALA A 52 -2.79 5.78 -4.33
C ALA A 52 -4.26 6.11 -4.08
N GLU A 53 -5.09 5.07 -4.08
CA GLU A 53 -6.49 5.21 -3.73
C GLU A 53 -6.75 4.36 -2.50
N THR A 54 -7.26 5.00 -1.45
CA THR A 54 -7.51 4.33 -0.18
C THR A 54 -9.00 4.17 0.02
N VAL A 55 -9.41 2.94 0.34
CA VAL A 55 -10.80 2.61 0.62
C VAL A 55 -10.86 1.97 2.00
N LYS A 56 -11.76 2.45 2.85
CA LYS A 56 -11.98 1.84 4.14
C LYS A 56 -12.83 0.59 3.95
N SER A 57 -12.39 -0.54 4.52
CA SER A 57 -13.09 -1.81 4.37
C SER A 57 -13.02 -2.59 5.66
N GLY A 58 -14.20 -2.90 6.22
CA GLY A 58 -14.26 -3.60 7.49
C GLY A 58 -13.54 -2.82 8.58
N GLY A 59 -12.64 -3.44 9.29
CA GLY A 59 -11.84 -2.77 10.31
C GLY A 59 -10.52 -2.21 9.83
N GLY A 60 -10.28 -2.21 8.51
CA GLY A 60 -9.02 -1.78 7.97
C GLY A 60 -9.14 -0.95 6.71
N TYR A 61 -8.09 -0.91 5.93
CA TYR A 61 -8.01 -0.09 4.73
C TYR A 61 -7.40 -0.89 3.59
N ILE A 62 -7.87 -0.62 2.38
CA ILE A 62 -7.30 -1.23 1.17
C ILE A 62 -6.80 -0.09 0.30
N LEU A 63 -5.53 -0.15 -0.06
CA LEU A 63 -4.93 0.82 -0.96
C LEU A 63 -4.71 0.17 -2.31
N THR A 64 -5.19 0.83 -3.35
CA THR A 64 -4.93 0.43 -4.73
C THR A 64 -3.92 1.39 -5.31
N LEU A 65 -2.81 0.86 -5.77
CA LEU A 65 -1.69 1.66 -6.23
C LEU A 65 -1.41 1.36 -7.69
N VAL A 66 -1.38 2.41 -8.50
CA VAL A 66 -1.11 2.29 -9.93
C VAL A 66 0.01 3.26 -10.27
N LYS A 67 0.99 2.77 -11.01
CA LYS A 67 2.12 3.61 -11.39
C LYS A 67 1.69 4.69 -12.37
N ASN A 68 2.09 5.91 -12.12
CA ASN A 68 1.88 7.02 -13.04
C ASN A 68 2.94 6.98 -14.12
N GLU A 69 2.55 7.41 -15.32
CA GLU A 69 3.49 7.47 -16.42
C GLU A 69 4.09 8.83 -16.62
#